data_fd6f6d161c4063a928a38cc151b3ca26
#
_entry.id   fd6f6d161c4063a928a38cc151b3ca26
#
_cell.length_a   1.000
_cell.length_b   1.000
_cell.length_c   1.000
_cell.angle_alpha   90.00
_cell.angle_beta   90.00
_cell.angle_gamma   90.00
#
_symmetry.space_group_name_H-M   'P 1'
#
loop_
_entity.id
_entity.type
_entity.pdbx_description
1 polymer ?
#
loop_
_entity_poly.entity_id
_entity_poly.type
_entity_poly.pdbx_seq_one_letter_code
_entity_poly.pdbx_strand_id
1 'polypeptide(L)'
;MRVTAQLYGQFLVSSQVNYTGTYLADHLDGLTHDSVRYFLKTQRFTPRHLWQQVRPQVVLSARGYVLFDDTVRDKYHSRRIELVRLRYSGNAHGMITGIGLVTCVYVNPETDRFWLLDYRLCAPDGDGKTTLDHVAEMLAQLAPRGIAYRTVLMDRWYNTTALFKWLLNADKTIYCLLKSNRLVDDSGGQQPYQPVGCLSWSAEEVEHSKALKVQGMPKDCKLKRFRVRVSTHRTDYLVTNEAVPRDTTATE
;
A
#
# COMPACT_ATOMS: atom_id res chain seq x y z
N MET A 1 4.72 -26.36 -27.71
CA MET A 1 5.45 -25.51 -26.72
C MET A 1 4.78 -25.59 -25.36
N ARG A 2 5.54 -25.46 -24.24
CA ARG A 2 4.97 -25.48 -22.89
C ARG A 2 4.84 -24.06 -22.35
N VAL A 3 3.70 -23.73 -21.76
CA VAL A 3 3.53 -22.44 -21.08
C VAL A 3 4.34 -22.40 -19.78
N THR A 4 5.16 -21.38 -19.61
CA THR A 4 5.92 -21.13 -18.38
C THR A 4 5.46 -19.83 -17.73
N ALA A 5 5.77 -19.65 -16.44
CA ALA A 5 5.46 -18.40 -15.73
C ALA A 5 6.13 -17.18 -16.40
N GLN A 6 7.35 -17.35 -16.88
CA GLN A 6 8.07 -16.31 -17.61
C GLN A 6 7.37 -15.92 -18.92
N LEU A 7 7.03 -16.91 -19.75
CA LEU A 7 6.31 -16.67 -21.01
C LEU A 7 4.95 -15.97 -20.77
N TYR A 8 4.19 -16.47 -19.79
CA TYR A 8 2.90 -15.87 -19.45
C TYR A 8 3.05 -14.46 -18.89
N GLY A 9 4.06 -14.22 -18.04
CA GLY A 9 4.38 -12.88 -17.52
C GLY A 9 4.79 -11.92 -18.65
N GLN A 10 5.66 -12.34 -19.56
CA GLN A 10 6.03 -11.55 -20.73
C GLN A 10 4.81 -11.18 -21.59
N PHE A 11 3.93 -12.13 -21.81
CA PHE A 11 2.66 -11.87 -22.52
C PHE A 11 1.83 -10.81 -21.82
N LEU A 12 1.64 -10.88 -20.50
CA LEU A 12 0.86 -9.90 -19.74
C LEU A 12 1.44 -8.49 -19.82
N VAL A 13 2.78 -8.37 -19.88
CA VAL A 13 3.47 -7.07 -19.97
C VAL A 13 3.46 -6.52 -21.39
N SER A 14 3.60 -7.37 -22.40
CA SER A 14 3.70 -6.96 -23.81
C SER A 14 2.34 -6.79 -24.50
N SER A 15 1.29 -7.45 -24.04
CA SER A 15 -0.02 -7.37 -24.65
C SER A 15 -0.68 -6.01 -24.37
N GLN A 16 -1.08 -5.30 -25.42
CA GLN A 16 -1.74 -4.00 -25.31
C GLN A 16 -3.27 -4.10 -25.44
N VAL A 17 -3.80 -5.17 -26.00
CA VAL A 17 -5.20 -5.27 -26.44
C VAL A 17 -5.97 -6.28 -25.61
N ASN A 18 -5.44 -7.49 -25.41
CA ASN A 18 -6.19 -8.59 -24.82
C ASN A 18 -5.30 -9.56 -24.02
N TYR A 19 -5.73 -9.93 -22.81
CA TYR A 19 -4.99 -10.79 -21.89
C TYR A 19 -5.61 -12.20 -21.77
N THR A 20 -6.40 -12.63 -22.75
CA THR A 20 -7.01 -13.96 -22.71
C THR A 20 -6.04 -15.07 -23.11
N GLY A 21 -6.25 -16.28 -22.56
CA GLY A 21 -5.45 -17.44 -22.95
C GLY A 21 -5.61 -17.83 -24.42
N THR A 22 -6.76 -17.53 -25.04
CA THR A 22 -7.00 -17.70 -26.47
C THR A 22 -6.11 -16.76 -27.27
N TYR A 23 -6.08 -15.47 -26.92
CA TYR A 23 -5.23 -14.51 -27.60
C TYR A 23 -3.74 -14.90 -27.54
N LEU A 24 -3.26 -15.37 -26.38
CA LEU A 24 -1.89 -15.89 -26.27
C LEU A 24 -1.65 -17.09 -27.19
N ALA A 25 -2.59 -18.02 -27.24
CA ALA A 25 -2.45 -19.21 -28.07
C ALA A 25 -2.47 -18.89 -29.59
N ASP A 26 -3.27 -17.91 -29.98
CA ASP A 26 -3.37 -17.49 -31.41
C ASP A 26 -2.11 -16.76 -31.92
N HIS A 27 -1.27 -16.25 -31.02
CA HIS A 27 -0.08 -15.47 -31.37
C HIS A 27 1.25 -16.22 -31.16
N LEU A 28 1.19 -17.48 -30.72
CA LEU A 28 2.39 -18.29 -30.49
C LEU A 28 2.22 -19.68 -31.04
N ASP A 29 3.03 -20.01 -32.04
CA ASP A 29 3.04 -21.35 -32.65
C ASP A 29 3.32 -22.44 -31.62
N GLY A 30 2.56 -23.54 -31.71
CA GLY A 30 2.67 -24.68 -30.83
C GLY A 30 2.10 -24.50 -29.42
N LEU A 31 1.40 -23.41 -29.14
CA LEU A 31 0.53 -23.24 -27.99
C LEU A 31 -0.93 -23.52 -28.35
N THR A 32 -1.65 -24.08 -27.39
CA THR A 32 -3.10 -24.24 -27.47
C THR A 32 -3.78 -23.53 -26.31
N HIS A 33 -5.00 -23.08 -26.48
CA HIS A 33 -5.81 -22.53 -25.41
C HIS A 33 -5.85 -23.44 -24.18
N ASP A 34 -5.94 -24.76 -24.40
CA ASP A 34 -5.98 -25.72 -23.30
C ASP A 34 -4.67 -25.79 -22.54
N SER A 35 -3.51 -25.64 -23.21
CA SER A 35 -2.21 -25.58 -22.54
C SER A 35 -2.08 -24.35 -21.64
N VAL A 36 -2.60 -23.19 -22.05
CA VAL A 36 -2.65 -21.98 -21.23
C VAL A 36 -3.60 -22.16 -20.04
N ARG A 37 -4.78 -22.72 -20.29
CA ARG A 37 -5.77 -23.00 -19.24
C ARG A 37 -5.21 -24.00 -18.21
N TYR A 38 -4.55 -25.06 -18.65
CA TYR A 38 -3.91 -26.04 -17.79
C TYR A 38 -2.82 -25.39 -16.93
N PHE A 39 -1.96 -24.57 -17.52
CA PHE A 39 -0.96 -23.80 -16.79
C PHE A 39 -1.61 -22.94 -15.69
N LEU A 40 -2.60 -22.12 -16.00
CA LEU A 40 -3.29 -21.27 -15.04
C LEU A 40 -3.98 -22.08 -13.92
N LYS A 41 -4.55 -23.24 -14.25
CA LYS A 41 -5.19 -24.12 -13.28
C LYS A 41 -4.20 -24.79 -12.32
N THR A 42 -3.01 -25.12 -12.79
CA THR A 42 -2.02 -25.91 -12.04
C THR A 42 -1.00 -25.08 -11.31
N GLN A 43 -0.77 -23.84 -11.74
CA GLN A 43 0.17 -22.96 -11.07
C GLN A 43 -0.40 -22.42 -9.76
N ARG A 44 0.42 -22.44 -8.73
CA ARG A 44 0.10 -21.90 -7.41
C ARG A 44 1.11 -20.81 -7.05
N PHE A 45 0.82 -19.59 -7.45
CA PHE A 45 1.60 -18.45 -7.06
C PHE A 45 1.22 -18.03 -5.63
N THR A 46 2.00 -18.46 -4.66
CA THR A 46 1.81 -18.09 -3.26
C THR A 46 2.73 -16.93 -2.87
N PRO A 47 2.44 -16.17 -1.81
CA PRO A 47 3.34 -15.16 -1.27
C PRO A 47 4.74 -15.71 -0.97
N ARG A 48 4.84 -16.96 -0.50
CA ARG A 48 6.11 -17.65 -0.28
C ARG A 48 6.87 -17.85 -1.60
N HIS A 49 6.17 -18.27 -2.65
CA HIS A 49 6.79 -18.45 -3.97
C HIS A 49 7.29 -17.12 -4.51
N LEU A 50 6.48 -16.05 -4.44
CA LEU A 50 6.89 -14.70 -4.80
C LEU A 50 8.19 -14.32 -4.06
N TRP A 51 8.22 -14.46 -2.73
CA TRP A 51 9.39 -14.12 -1.95
C TRP A 51 10.64 -14.91 -2.38
N GLN A 52 10.53 -16.19 -2.65
CA GLN A 52 11.64 -17.02 -3.13
C GLN A 52 12.23 -16.51 -4.45
N GLN A 53 11.40 -15.99 -5.35
CA GLN A 53 11.85 -15.44 -6.64
C GLN A 53 12.45 -14.03 -6.49
N VAL A 54 11.92 -13.23 -5.62
CA VAL A 54 12.31 -11.81 -5.45
C VAL A 54 13.54 -11.67 -4.55
N ARG A 55 13.62 -12.47 -3.49
CA ARG A 55 14.70 -12.40 -2.49
C ARG A 55 16.12 -12.22 -3.04
N PRO A 56 16.58 -13.00 -4.05
CA PRO A 56 17.94 -12.87 -4.55
C PRO A 56 18.19 -11.57 -5.33
N GLN A 57 17.13 -10.83 -5.66
CA GLN A 57 17.22 -9.59 -6.44
C GLN A 57 17.14 -8.34 -5.57
N VAL A 58 16.72 -8.48 -4.31
CA VAL A 58 16.54 -7.33 -3.40
C VAL A 58 17.87 -6.73 -3.02
N VAL A 59 18.06 -5.47 -3.34
CA VAL A 59 19.21 -4.67 -2.93
C VAL A 59 18.77 -3.77 -1.79
N LEU A 60 19.26 -4.05 -0.57
CA LEU A 60 18.91 -3.29 0.61
C LEU A 60 19.64 -1.95 0.66
N SER A 61 19.00 -0.94 1.26
CA SER A 61 19.57 0.37 1.56
C SER A 61 19.24 0.76 3.00
N ALA A 62 20.15 1.49 3.65
CA ALA A 62 19.91 2.08 4.97
C ALA A 62 18.74 3.10 4.95
N ARG A 63 18.46 3.68 3.77
CA ARG A 63 17.34 4.59 3.50
C ARG A 63 16.12 3.88 2.94
N GLY A 64 16.16 2.54 2.84
CA GLY A 64 15.07 1.75 2.30
C GLY A 64 13.76 1.95 3.04
N TYR A 65 12.66 1.91 2.31
CA TYR A 65 11.32 2.04 2.87
C TYR A 65 10.37 0.99 2.31
N VAL A 66 9.32 0.73 3.05
CA VAL A 66 8.23 -0.14 2.62
C VAL A 66 6.95 0.65 2.44
N LEU A 67 6.16 0.26 1.47
CA LEU A 67 4.83 0.82 1.25
C LEU A 67 3.79 -0.29 1.20
N PHE A 68 2.61 0.05 1.67
CA PHE A 68 1.42 -0.80 1.61
C PHE A 68 0.34 -0.10 0.80
N ASP A 69 -0.22 -0.86 -0.12
CA ASP A 69 -1.35 -0.39 -0.92
C ASP A 69 -2.36 -1.52 -1.10
N ASP A 70 -3.63 -1.16 -1.19
CA ASP A 70 -4.69 -2.11 -1.47
C ASP A 70 -5.45 -1.75 -2.75
N THR A 71 -5.87 -2.79 -3.43
CA THR A 71 -6.67 -2.65 -4.64
C THR A 71 -7.80 -3.66 -4.66
N VAL A 72 -8.88 -3.32 -5.32
CA VAL A 72 -9.97 -4.25 -5.59
C VAL A 72 -10.00 -4.57 -7.08
N ARG A 73 -9.70 -5.82 -7.40
CA ARG A 73 -9.78 -6.31 -8.78
C ARG A 73 -11.22 -6.63 -9.11
N ASP A 74 -11.83 -5.85 -10.01
CA ASP A 74 -13.20 -6.05 -10.46
C ASP A 74 -13.41 -7.46 -11.04
N LYS A 75 -14.49 -8.10 -10.59
CA LYS A 75 -14.95 -9.43 -10.99
C LYS A 75 -16.46 -9.46 -11.23
N TYR A 76 -17.01 -8.39 -11.77
CA TYR A 76 -18.45 -8.25 -12.02
C TYR A 76 -19.06 -9.45 -12.76
N HIS A 77 -18.38 -9.96 -13.78
CA HIS A 77 -18.81 -11.12 -14.58
C HIS A 77 -18.42 -12.49 -14.00
N SER A 78 -17.70 -12.52 -12.88
CA SER A 78 -17.12 -13.77 -12.32
C SER A 78 -17.58 -14.04 -10.88
N ARG A 79 -18.85 -13.88 -10.60
CA ARG A 79 -19.45 -13.96 -9.25
C ARG A 79 -19.29 -15.32 -8.54
N ARG A 80 -18.96 -16.39 -9.28
CA ARG A 80 -18.77 -17.74 -8.72
C ARG A 80 -17.37 -17.99 -8.17
N ILE A 81 -16.46 -17.00 -8.25
CA ILE A 81 -15.13 -17.14 -7.65
C ILE A 81 -15.26 -16.98 -6.14
N GLU A 82 -14.74 -17.93 -5.37
CA GLU A 82 -14.86 -18.02 -3.91
C GLU A 82 -14.40 -16.73 -3.18
N LEU A 83 -13.36 -16.05 -3.67
CA LEU A 83 -12.80 -14.83 -3.09
C LEU A 83 -13.55 -13.54 -3.46
N VAL A 84 -14.54 -13.63 -4.36
CA VAL A 84 -15.25 -12.44 -4.83
C VAL A 84 -16.26 -11.97 -3.78
N ARG A 85 -16.16 -10.71 -3.40
CA ARG A 85 -17.06 -10.03 -2.43
C ARG A 85 -17.39 -8.64 -2.91
N LEU A 86 -18.47 -8.09 -2.38
CA LEU A 86 -18.80 -6.67 -2.52
C LEU A 86 -17.82 -5.84 -1.68
N ARG A 87 -17.08 -4.93 -2.32
CA ARG A 87 -16.03 -4.12 -1.69
C ARG A 87 -16.05 -2.71 -2.22
N TYR A 88 -15.64 -1.77 -1.38
CA TYR A 88 -15.39 -0.41 -1.84
C TYR A 88 -14.10 -0.37 -2.66
N SER A 89 -14.16 0.23 -3.83
CA SER A 89 -13.00 0.48 -4.70
C SER A 89 -12.74 1.97 -4.79
N GLY A 90 -11.53 2.38 -4.41
CA GLY A 90 -11.09 3.77 -4.55
C GLY A 90 -11.06 4.22 -6.03
N ASN A 91 -10.70 3.34 -6.94
CA ASN A 91 -10.65 3.64 -8.37
C ASN A 91 -12.04 3.79 -9.00
N ALA A 92 -13.01 2.98 -8.56
CA ALA A 92 -14.39 3.05 -9.05
C ALA A 92 -15.23 4.07 -8.27
N HIS A 93 -14.69 4.66 -7.19
CA HIS A 93 -15.40 5.54 -6.25
C HIS A 93 -16.73 4.97 -5.74
N GLY A 94 -16.81 3.64 -5.58
CA GLY A 94 -18.03 2.96 -5.19
C GLY A 94 -17.83 1.50 -4.80
N MET A 95 -18.97 0.85 -4.51
CA MET A 95 -19.01 -0.58 -4.21
C MET A 95 -18.98 -1.41 -5.49
N ILE A 96 -17.99 -2.29 -5.61
CA ILE A 96 -17.88 -3.21 -6.74
C ILE A 96 -17.75 -4.66 -6.25
N THR A 97 -18.13 -5.59 -7.10
CA THR A 97 -17.93 -7.03 -6.87
C THR A 97 -16.53 -7.41 -7.32
N GLY A 98 -15.65 -7.73 -6.38
CA GLY A 98 -14.25 -7.97 -6.72
C GLY A 98 -13.46 -8.71 -5.66
N ILE A 99 -12.18 -8.94 -5.97
CA ILE A 99 -11.21 -9.55 -5.08
C ILE A 99 -10.32 -8.45 -4.51
N GLY A 100 -10.28 -8.32 -3.18
CA GLY A 100 -9.38 -7.42 -2.49
C GLY A 100 -7.97 -8.01 -2.42
N LEU A 101 -7.00 -7.18 -2.71
CA LEU A 101 -5.57 -7.51 -2.67
C LEU A 101 -4.84 -6.41 -1.92
N VAL A 102 -4.02 -6.77 -0.95
CA VAL A 102 -3.07 -5.86 -0.31
C VAL A 102 -1.64 -6.31 -0.63
N THR A 103 -0.79 -5.35 -0.91
CA THR A 103 0.61 -5.56 -1.33
C THR A 103 1.58 -4.90 -0.37
N CYS A 104 2.76 -5.51 -0.21
CA CYS A 104 3.91 -4.96 0.49
C CYS A 104 5.06 -4.80 -0.51
N VAL A 105 5.49 -3.58 -0.73
CA VAL A 105 6.58 -3.24 -1.65
C VAL A 105 7.73 -2.64 -0.87
N TYR A 106 8.95 -3.09 -1.15
CA TYR A 106 10.18 -2.46 -0.69
C TYR A 106 10.77 -1.58 -1.78
N VAL A 107 11.22 -0.40 -1.41
CA VAL A 107 11.87 0.54 -2.33
C VAL A 107 13.27 0.88 -1.81
N ASN A 108 14.22 0.86 -2.71
CA ASN A 108 15.56 1.37 -2.50
C ASN A 108 15.71 2.71 -3.23
N PRO A 109 15.69 3.86 -2.50
CA PRO A 109 15.73 5.19 -3.12
C PRO A 109 17.10 5.52 -3.75
N GLU A 110 18.16 4.79 -3.39
CA GLU A 110 19.50 5.03 -3.94
C GLU A 110 19.67 4.46 -5.35
N THR A 111 18.91 3.43 -5.69
CA THR A 111 18.92 2.77 -7.00
C THR A 111 17.67 2.98 -7.80
N ASP A 112 16.68 3.67 -7.25
CA ASP A 112 15.33 3.87 -7.80
C ASP A 112 14.67 2.52 -8.22
N ARG A 113 14.91 1.49 -7.42
CA ARG A 113 14.36 0.15 -7.65
C ARG A 113 13.37 -0.23 -6.57
N PHE A 114 12.37 -1.01 -6.96
CA PHE A 114 11.38 -1.54 -6.03
C PHE A 114 11.14 -3.03 -6.27
N TRP A 115 10.69 -3.72 -5.21
CA TRP A 115 10.38 -5.15 -5.23
C TRP A 115 9.09 -5.41 -4.48
N LEU A 116 8.20 -6.16 -5.10
CA LEU A 116 7.02 -6.70 -4.43
C LEU A 116 7.47 -7.85 -3.51
N LEU A 117 7.44 -7.62 -2.19
CA LEU A 117 7.91 -8.59 -1.20
C LEU A 117 6.85 -9.61 -0.81
N ASP A 118 5.61 -9.16 -0.77
CA ASP A 118 4.49 -9.94 -0.26
C ASP A 118 3.17 -9.42 -0.79
N TYR A 119 2.15 -10.26 -0.80
CA TYR A 119 0.77 -9.88 -1.07
C TYR A 119 -0.19 -10.74 -0.25
N ARG A 120 -1.40 -10.23 -0.01
CA ARG A 120 -2.49 -10.98 0.61
C ARG A 120 -3.78 -10.77 -0.16
N LEU A 121 -4.51 -11.86 -0.36
CA LEU A 121 -5.89 -11.81 -0.85
C LEU A 121 -6.82 -11.67 0.36
N CYS A 122 -7.64 -10.65 0.35
CA CYS A 122 -8.54 -10.40 1.47
C CYS A 122 -9.76 -11.32 1.39
N ALA A 123 -9.86 -12.26 2.30
CA ALA A 123 -10.95 -13.22 2.40
C ALA A 123 -11.48 -13.32 3.85
N PRO A 124 -12.09 -12.25 4.40
CA PRO A 124 -12.45 -12.19 5.83
C PRO A 124 -13.39 -13.32 6.28
N ASP A 125 -14.20 -13.85 5.37
CA ASP A 125 -15.07 -15.02 5.67
C ASP A 125 -14.28 -16.35 5.71
N GLY A 126 -13.06 -16.36 5.17
CA GLY A 126 -12.20 -17.55 5.14
C GLY A 126 -11.17 -17.58 6.25
N ASP A 127 -10.47 -16.47 6.46
CA ASP A 127 -9.38 -16.36 7.44
C ASP A 127 -9.71 -15.45 8.64
N GLY A 128 -10.86 -14.77 8.63
CA GLY A 128 -11.29 -13.85 9.70
C GLY A 128 -10.47 -12.57 9.79
N LYS A 129 -9.60 -12.28 8.81
CA LYS A 129 -8.65 -11.18 8.86
C LYS A 129 -9.12 -9.96 8.11
N THR A 130 -8.85 -8.82 8.69
CA THR A 130 -8.98 -7.51 8.02
C THR A 130 -7.74 -7.20 7.19
N THR A 131 -7.84 -6.20 6.32
CA THR A 131 -6.67 -5.66 5.59
C THR A 131 -5.57 -5.20 6.54
N LEU A 132 -5.93 -4.65 7.71
CA LEU A 132 -4.96 -4.22 8.73
C LEU A 132 -4.23 -5.38 9.38
N ASP A 133 -4.92 -6.50 9.62
CA ASP A 133 -4.28 -7.71 10.15
C ASP A 133 -3.26 -8.26 9.16
N HIS A 134 -3.60 -8.27 7.88
CA HIS A 134 -2.67 -8.64 6.82
C HIS A 134 -1.44 -7.73 6.75
N VAL A 135 -1.61 -6.41 6.88
CA VAL A 135 -0.48 -5.46 6.94
C VAL A 135 0.41 -5.72 8.15
N ALA A 136 -0.18 -5.92 9.33
CA ALA A 136 0.57 -6.23 10.54
C ALA A 136 1.38 -7.54 10.40
N GLU A 137 0.79 -8.58 9.82
CA GLU A 137 1.48 -9.84 9.55
C GLU A 137 2.63 -9.68 8.55
N MET A 138 2.41 -8.92 7.45
CA MET A 138 3.46 -8.67 6.46
C MET A 138 4.62 -7.88 7.08
N LEU A 139 4.34 -6.85 7.89
CA LEU A 139 5.36 -6.10 8.64
C LEU A 139 6.16 -7.00 9.58
N ALA A 140 5.49 -7.88 10.32
CA ALA A 140 6.13 -8.82 11.22
C ALA A 140 7.06 -9.82 10.50
N GLN A 141 6.81 -10.10 9.21
CA GLN A 141 7.64 -10.99 8.40
C GLN A 141 8.88 -10.31 7.81
N LEU A 142 8.99 -8.98 7.83
CA LEU A 142 10.11 -8.29 7.18
C LEU A 142 11.44 -8.55 7.90
N ALA A 143 11.48 -8.46 9.23
CA ALA A 143 12.67 -8.72 10.01
C ALA A 143 13.18 -10.17 9.87
N PRO A 144 12.34 -11.23 10.00
CA PRO A 144 12.74 -12.61 9.73
C PRO A 144 13.25 -12.85 8.30
N ARG A 145 12.78 -12.06 7.33
CA ARG A 145 13.24 -12.12 5.95
C ARG A 145 14.55 -11.36 5.72
N GLY A 146 15.09 -10.70 6.74
CA GLY A 146 16.30 -9.87 6.65
C GLY A 146 16.09 -8.55 5.91
N ILE A 147 14.85 -8.08 5.79
CA ILE A 147 14.53 -6.79 5.15
C ILE A 147 14.70 -5.67 6.18
N ALA A 148 15.80 -4.94 6.04
CA ALA A 148 16.02 -3.71 6.80
C ALA A 148 15.29 -2.54 6.12
N TYR A 149 14.48 -1.81 6.88
CA TYR A 149 13.80 -0.61 6.43
C TYR A 149 13.67 0.40 7.56
N ARG A 150 13.72 1.66 7.24
CA ARG A 150 13.55 2.75 8.20
C ARG A 150 12.13 3.29 8.19
N THR A 151 11.56 3.44 7.02
CA THR A 151 10.33 4.20 6.78
C THR A 151 9.22 3.31 6.29
N VAL A 152 7.99 3.61 6.71
CA VAL A 152 6.74 2.99 6.25
C VAL A 152 5.84 4.05 5.66
N LEU A 153 5.42 3.84 4.41
CA LEU A 153 4.47 4.69 3.70
C LEU A 153 3.11 3.99 3.64
N MET A 154 2.06 4.71 3.96
CA MET A 154 0.71 4.16 4.01
C MET A 154 -0.33 5.17 3.54
N ASP A 155 -1.38 4.70 2.89
CA ASP A 155 -2.56 5.52 2.60
C ASP A 155 -3.39 5.77 3.89
N ARG A 156 -4.33 6.70 3.79
CA ARG A 156 -5.26 7.12 4.87
C ARG A 156 -6.08 5.98 5.47
N TRP A 157 -6.29 4.89 4.73
CA TRP A 157 -7.03 3.73 5.21
C TRP A 157 -6.31 2.95 6.30
N TYR A 158 -4.96 2.94 6.27
CA TYR A 158 -4.12 2.26 7.25
C TYR A 158 -3.85 3.10 8.51
N ASN A 159 -4.33 4.34 8.56
CA ASN A 159 -4.11 5.26 9.66
C ASN A 159 -4.94 4.87 10.90
N THR A 160 -4.53 3.82 11.59
CA THR A 160 -5.11 3.43 12.88
C THR A 160 -4.15 3.72 14.01
N THR A 161 -4.71 4.08 15.18
CA THR A 161 -3.90 4.36 16.38
C THR A 161 -3.05 3.14 16.79
N ALA A 162 -3.58 1.93 16.61
CA ALA A 162 -2.87 0.69 16.96
C ALA A 162 -1.63 0.49 16.09
N LEU A 163 -1.78 0.60 14.76
CA LEU A 163 -0.66 0.43 13.82
C LEU A 163 0.40 1.52 14.00
N PHE A 164 -0.02 2.78 14.20
CA PHE A 164 0.91 3.87 14.49
C PHE A 164 1.73 3.63 15.75
N LYS A 165 1.07 3.26 16.88
CA LYS A 165 1.76 2.94 18.13
C LYS A 165 2.75 1.80 17.95
N TRP A 166 2.37 0.76 17.21
CA TRP A 166 3.25 -0.36 16.93
C TRP A 166 4.49 0.08 16.15
N LEU A 167 4.33 0.89 15.11
CA LEU A 167 5.44 1.42 14.30
C LEU A 167 6.35 2.36 15.10
N LEU A 168 5.78 3.23 15.95
CA LEU A 168 6.54 4.10 16.84
C LEU A 168 7.38 3.30 17.84
N ASN A 169 6.79 2.27 18.44
CA ASN A 169 7.50 1.39 19.37
C ASN A 169 8.61 0.58 18.68
N ALA A 170 8.48 0.33 17.38
CA ALA A 170 9.49 -0.32 16.56
C ALA A 170 10.52 0.67 15.98
N ASP A 171 10.55 1.92 16.45
CA ASP A 171 11.42 3.01 15.99
C ASP A 171 11.39 3.20 14.47
N LYS A 172 10.18 3.22 13.90
CA LYS A 172 9.98 3.42 12.46
C LYS A 172 9.52 4.84 12.17
N THR A 173 10.06 5.40 11.10
CA THR A 173 9.54 6.62 10.49
C THR A 173 8.25 6.28 9.72
N ILE A 174 7.24 7.10 9.88
CA ILE A 174 5.92 6.90 9.28
C ILE A 174 5.61 8.08 8.38
N TYR A 175 5.20 7.80 7.15
CA TYR A 175 4.52 8.77 6.30
C TYR A 175 3.14 8.21 5.97
N CYS A 176 2.10 8.94 6.38
CA CYS A 176 0.73 8.50 6.22
C CYS A 176 -0.20 9.67 5.95
N LEU A 177 -1.18 9.45 5.10
CA LEU A 177 -2.26 10.42 4.90
C LEU A 177 -3.27 10.35 6.05
N LEU A 178 -3.77 11.50 6.50
CA LEU A 178 -4.87 11.59 7.45
C LEU A 178 -6.21 11.73 6.71
N LYS A 179 -7.26 11.13 7.27
CA LYS A 179 -8.63 11.46 6.88
C LYS A 179 -8.96 12.87 7.36
N SER A 180 -9.69 13.65 6.58
CA SER A 180 -10.04 15.05 6.90
C SER A 180 -10.78 15.22 8.23
N ASN A 181 -11.50 14.19 8.67
CA ASN A 181 -12.23 14.15 9.94
C ASN A 181 -11.41 13.63 11.13
N ARG A 182 -10.11 13.31 10.93
CA ARG A 182 -9.25 12.85 12.03
C ARG A 182 -9.07 13.96 13.05
N LEU A 183 -9.32 13.65 14.33
CA LEU A 183 -9.21 14.62 15.42
C LEU A 183 -7.76 14.88 15.80
N VAL A 184 -7.38 16.14 15.80
CA VAL A 184 -6.03 16.64 16.07
C VAL A 184 -6.07 17.89 16.94
N ASP A 185 -4.94 18.17 17.59
CA ASP A 185 -4.69 19.37 18.37
C ASP A 185 -3.38 20.00 17.91
N ASP A 186 -3.41 21.27 17.54
CA ASP A 186 -2.27 22.09 17.14
C ASP A 186 -2.00 23.23 18.15
N SER A 187 -2.81 23.33 19.20
CA SER A 187 -2.73 24.37 20.25
C SER A 187 -1.83 23.98 21.44
N GLY A 188 -1.29 22.76 21.44
CA GLY A 188 -0.51 22.25 22.57
C GLY A 188 -1.37 21.89 23.79
N GLY A 189 -2.64 21.60 23.61
CA GLY A 189 -3.58 21.21 24.66
C GLY A 189 -4.40 22.38 25.22
N GLN A 190 -4.29 23.56 24.61
CA GLN A 190 -5.07 24.75 25.03
C GLN A 190 -6.49 24.75 24.46
N GLN A 191 -6.73 24.02 23.39
CA GLN A 191 -8.02 23.91 22.72
C GLN A 191 -8.46 22.45 22.61
N PRO A 192 -9.76 22.16 22.47
CA PRO A 192 -10.25 20.82 22.20
C PRO A 192 -9.72 20.28 20.87
N TYR A 193 -9.62 18.95 20.77
CA TYR A 193 -9.34 18.29 19.51
C TYR A 193 -10.39 18.64 18.46
N GLN A 194 -9.96 18.95 17.25
CA GLN A 194 -10.83 19.29 16.12
C GLN A 194 -10.44 18.50 14.87
N PRO A 195 -11.36 18.35 13.89
CA PRO A 195 -11.05 17.69 12.63
C PRO A 195 -9.89 18.37 11.91
N VAL A 196 -8.98 17.57 11.38
CA VAL A 196 -7.80 18.07 10.69
C VAL A 196 -8.14 18.98 9.50
N GLY A 197 -9.28 18.75 8.85
CA GLY A 197 -9.77 19.60 7.76
C GLY A 197 -10.23 21.01 8.21
N CYS A 198 -10.53 21.18 9.50
CA CYS A 198 -11.02 22.44 10.06
C CYS A 198 -9.91 23.36 10.60
N LEU A 199 -8.65 22.88 10.61
CA LEU A 199 -7.54 23.69 11.11
C LEU A 199 -7.28 24.89 10.21
N SER A 200 -7.03 26.05 10.83
CA SER A 200 -6.50 27.22 10.13
C SER A 200 -5.00 27.03 9.84
N TRP A 201 -4.52 27.66 8.78
CA TRP A 201 -3.14 27.61 8.32
C TRP A 201 -2.63 28.98 8.01
N SER A 202 -1.49 29.35 8.56
CA SER A 202 -0.72 30.50 8.10
C SER A 202 -0.01 30.16 6.78
N ALA A 203 0.47 31.19 6.07
CA ALA A 203 1.26 30.99 4.84
C ALA A 203 2.53 30.17 5.11
N GLU A 204 3.23 30.45 6.20
CA GLU A 204 4.43 29.74 6.64
C GLU A 204 4.14 28.26 6.96
N GLU A 205 3.03 27.96 7.64
CA GLU A 205 2.64 26.58 7.97
C GLU A 205 2.22 25.77 6.73
N VAL A 206 1.70 26.43 5.71
CA VAL A 206 1.39 25.76 4.42
C VAL A 206 2.67 25.39 3.69
N GLU A 207 3.68 26.24 3.75
CA GLU A 207 4.96 26.03 3.05
C GLU A 207 5.84 25.00 3.77
N HIS A 208 5.98 25.10 5.07
CA HIS A 208 6.96 24.30 5.81
C HIS A 208 6.34 23.10 6.53
N SER A 209 5.44 23.28 7.38
CA SER A 209 4.65 22.23 8.09
C SER A 209 4.06 22.79 9.39
N LYS A 210 3.14 22.03 9.97
CA LYS A 210 2.56 22.31 11.27
C LYS A 210 2.74 21.16 12.23
N ALA A 211 3.24 21.43 13.44
CA ALA A 211 3.28 20.41 14.49
C ALA A 211 1.89 20.19 15.06
N LEU A 212 1.49 18.93 15.20
CA LEU A 212 0.20 18.58 15.76
C LEU A 212 0.26 17.28 16.58
N LYS A 213 -0.77 17.10 17.38
CA LYS A 213 -1.02 15.91 18.15
C LYS A 213 -2.29 15.24 17.62
N VAL A 214 -2.20 13.95 17.33
CA VAL A 214 -3.35 13.17 16.90
C VAL A 214 -4.02 12.53 18.11
N GLN A 215 -5.35 12.62 18.20
CA GLN A 215 -6.10 12.03 19.30
C GLN A 215 -5.84 10.52 19.41
N GLY A 216 -5.59 10.06 20.65
CA GLY A 216 -5.29 8.65 20.96
C GLY A 216 -3.83 8.24 20.79
N MET A 217 -2.95 9.14 20.33
CA MET A 217 -1.51 8.92 20.28
C MET A 217 -0.85 9.19 21.65
N PRO A 218 0.37 8.66 21.92
CA PRO A 218 1.14 9.00 23.10
C PRO A 218 1.29 10.52 23.29
N LYS A 219 1.35 10.97 24.55
CA LYS A 219 1.37 12.41 24.88
C LYS A 219 2.57 13.16 24.29
N ASP A 220 3.69 12.49 24.20
CA ASP A 220 4.98 12.96 23.70
C ASP A 220 5.15 12.82 22.18
N CYS A 221 4.24 12.10 21.52
CA CYS A 221 4.26 11.92 20.07
C CYS A 221 3.69 13.17 19.38
N LYS A 222 4.60 14.05 18.95
CA LYS A 222 4.29 15.17 18.06
C LYS A 222 4.56 14.75 16.62
N LEU A 223 3.56 14.91 15.76
CA LEU A 223 3.70 14.64 14.33
C LEU A 223 3.86 15.98 13.60
N LYS A 224 4.73 16.02 12.62
CA LYS A 224 4.75 17.06 11.61
C LYS A 224 3.67 16.77 10.58
N ARG A 225 3.06 17.81 10.07
CA ARG A 225 2.02 17.70 9.07
C ARG A 225 2.24 18.68 7.95
N PHE A 226 2.06 18.18 6.75
CA PHE A 226 2.07 18.92 5.51
C PHE A 226 0.66 18.97 4.93
N ARG A 227 0.27 20.13 4.43
CA ARG A 227 -0.97 20.31 3.67
C ARG A 227 -0.62 20.35 2.19
N VAL A 228 -0.96 19.26 1.47
CA VAL A 228 -0.66 19.15 0.05
C VAL A 228 -1.95 19.36 -0.76
N ARG A 229 -1.96 20.40 -1.58
CA ARG A 229 -3.08 20.64 -2.51
C ARG A 229 -2.85 19.83 -3.79
N VAL A 230 -3.53 18.71 -3.91
CA VAL A 230 -3.40 17.79 -5.05
C VAL A 230 -4.17 18.30 -6.28
N SER A 231 -5.32 18.96 -6.06
CA SER A 231 -6.12 19.57 -7.11
C SER A 231 -6.97 20.72 -6.54
N THR A 232 -7.76 21.37 -7.39
CA THR A 232 -8.71 22.43 -6.97
C THR A 232 -9.71 21.94 -5.91
N HIS A 233 -10.05 20.63 -5.93
CA HIS A 233 -11.05 20.06 -5.05
C HIS A 233 -10.51 19.03 -4.06
N ARG A 234 -9.18 18.76 -4.07
CA ARG A 234 -8.58 17.77 -3.19
C ARG A 234 -7.37 18.34 -2.46
N THR A 235 -7.46 18.29 -1.12
CA THR A 235 -6.35 18.57 -0.21
C THR A 235 -6.05 17.29 0.58
N ASP A 236 -4.81 16.85 0.54
CA ASP A 236 -4.33 15.75 1.36
C ASP A 236 -3.54 16.27 2.55
N TYR A 237 -3.60 15.53 3.65
CA TYR A 237 -2.94 15.86 4.90
C TYR A 237 -1.94 14.76 5.22
N LEU A 238 -0.68 14.98 4.87
CA LEU A 238 0.42 14.06 5.13
C LEU A 238 0.97 14.30 6.54
N VAL A 239 1.19 13.24 7.30
CA VAL A 239 1.84 13.31 8.62
C VAL A 239 3.05 12.41 8.68
N THR A 240 4.05 12.85 9.45
CA THR A 240 5.24 12.08 9.75
C THR A 240 5.72 12.33 11.18
N ASN A 241 6.35 11.32 11.80
CA ASN A 241 7.09 11.44 13.06
C ASN A 241 8.57 11.78 12.84
N GLU A 242 9.01 11.92 11.59
CA GLU A 242 10.38 12.29 11.29
C GLU A 242 10.68 13.71 11.74
N ALA A 243 11.85 13.92 12.32
CA ALA A 243 12.37 15.25 12.64
C ALA A 243 12.86 15.93 11.35
N VAL A 244 11.93 16.35 10.50
CA VAL A 244 12.24 17.07 9.25
C VAL A 244 12.73 18.47 9.60
N PRO A 245 13.78 19.02 8.99
CA PRO A 245 14.21 20.39 9.15
C PRO A 245 13.08 21.41 8.91
N ARG A 246 13.14 22.57 9.55
CA ARG A 246 12.08 23.59 9.41
C ARG A 246 11.97 24.17 8.01
N ASP A 247 13.07 24.13 7.28
CA ASP A 247 13.22 24.61 5.90
C ASP A 247 12.79 23.60 4.83
N THR A 248 12.39 22.39 5.23
CA THR A 248 11.83 21.40 4.29
C THR A 248 10.45 21.83 3.82
N THR A 249 10.27 21.96 2.53
CA THR A 249 8.99 22.33 1.90
C THR A 249 8.08 21.13 1.66
N ALA A 250 6.81 21.38 1.41
CA ALA A 250 5.82 20.32 1.16
C ALA A 250 6.04 19.58 -0.18
N THR A 251 6.95 20.04 -1.00
CA THR A 251 7.33 19.49 -2.31
C THR A 251 8.56 18.59 -2.26
N GLU A 252 9.28 18.56 -1.15
CA GLU A 252 10.41 17.65 -0.88
C GLU A 252 9.94 16.37 -0.19
#